data_0bfe74bc2ff7120aa02ecba426269895
#
_entry.id   0bfe74bc2ff7120aa02ecba426269895
#
_cell.length_a   1.000
_cell.length_b   1.000
_cell.length_c   1.000
_cell.angle_alpha   90.00
_cell.angle_beta   90.00
_cell.angle_gamma   90.00
#
_symmetry.space_group_name_H-M   'P 1'
#
loop_
_entity.id
_entity.type
_entity.pdbx_description
1 polymer ?
#
loop_
_entity_poly.entity_id
_entity_poly.type
_entity_poly.pdbx_seq_one_letter_code
_entity_poly.pdbx_strand_id
1 'polypeptide(L)'
;MITHSAEHLLIPIAKRGAISSQQIVQKERSPGTIIDLDGKKHQWNWYGFIEIDGMLCIKGDPMDVEVVTVSDKDALYEKAALLYHAFLYASSETSHGFFYTRDEGSRLTGILVLPQLLREMAEANSDEDDALYPVIQIPPSRLSRTEWKNEYAAFLSACFLYRFLLGVNPFPSTEFSSSYERAELSGPLFPGSIRPELSKDVSHLLDVSLSLPAALKKRGSYELEEVRRTLKEYPARLATIENTENDDANFGISGVEAARKNENVQEAHTIEEKRSAPLRRRIYLRRHKKRLIIISSAAAVFLFLASFIGNLLFRARPTDGLPPEQVVEHFYQARNNLDHETLDACLEGSTGSYLVDEVTTLFVITRVRLGYEGSDVLIPAERWLSTGAKEPKEGAIIYGVAAVAITPISRDEETAQFQSSYLQVVPSSGEEQDVGSEPYKISRINEKLSLEKKSRRWEINTITPIESSPISRQEALDYVSRQSP
;
A
#
# COMPACT_ATOMS: atom_id res chain seq x y z
N MET A 1 18.19 -48.62 1.15
CA MET A 1 17.54 -49.78 1.84
C MET A 1 18.20 -49.90 3.19
N ILE A 2 17.42 -49.89 4.28
CA ILE A 2 17.96 -50.14 5.63
C ILE A 2 18.30 -51.61 5.72
N THR A 3 19.49 -51.92 6.19
CA THR A 3 19.96 -53.32 6.31
C THR A 3 20.15 -53.64 7.78
N HIS A 4 19.49 -54.68 8.24
CA HIS A 4 19.65 -55.20 9.57
C HIS A 4 20.63 -56.37 9.55
N SER A 5 21.69 -56.30 10.36
CA SER A 5 22.49 -57.48 10.73
C SER A 5 22.17 -57.84 12.16
N ALA A 6 22.38 -59.09 12.54
CA ALA A 6 22.15 -59.55 13.92
C ALA A 6 22.96 -58.74 14.97
N GLU A 7 23.99 -58.04 14.54
CA GLU A 7 24.91 -57.33 15.42
C GLU A 7 24.78 -55.78 15.32
N HIS A 8 24.26 -55.26 14.22
CA HIS A 8 24.25 -53.82 13.99
C HIS A 8 23.11 -53.35 13.10
N LEU A 9 22.61 -52.14 13.39
CA LEU A 9 21.75 -51.38 12.50
C LEU A 9 22.60 -50.55 11.50
N LEU A 10 22.27 -50.61 10.22
CA LEU A 10 22.94 -49.91 9.15
C LEU A 10 21.95 -48.97 8.46
N ILE A 11 22.16 -47.66 8.63
CA ILE A 11 21.27 -46.59 8.06
C ILE A 11 22.02 -45.90 6.95
N PRO A 12 21.56 -45.93 5.69
CA PRO A 12 22.15 -45.17 4.60
C PRO A 12 21.87 -43.67 4.74
N ILE A 13 22.90 -42.83 4.61
CA ILE A 13 22.80 -41.37 4.78
C ILE A 13 23.31 -40.57 3.60
N ALA A 14 24.18 -41.13 2.74
CA ALA A 14 24.73 -40.41 1.59
C ALA A 14 25.23 -41.40 0.52
N LYS A 15 25.29 -40.90 -0.72
CA LYS A 15 25.99 -41.59 -1.82
C LYS A 15 27.50 -41.46 -1.64
N ARG A 16 28.27 -42.44 -2.15
CA ARG A 16 29.73 -42.44 -2.10
C ARG A 16 30.33 -41.13 -2.60
N GLY A 17 31.27 -40.59 -1.83
CA GLY A 17 32.06 -39.42 -2.22
C GLY A 17 31.43 -38.05 -1.88
N ALA A 18 30.23 -38.03 -1.33
CA ALA A 18 29.60 -36.75 -0.95
C ALA A 18 30.36 -36.04 0.18
N ILE A 19 30.88 -36.76 1.18
CA ILE A 19 31.68 -36.18 2.29
C ILE A 19 32.68 -37.21 2.79
N SER A 20 33.89 -36.78 3.20
CA SER A 20 34.87 -37.64 3.84
C SER A 20 34.33 -38.12 5.20
N SER A 21 34.15 -39.47 5.38
CA SER A 21 33.68 -40.05 6.59
C SER A 21 34.52 -39.68 7.83
N GLN A 22 35.83 -39.50 7.66
CA GLN A 22 36.72 -39.07 8.73
C GLN A 22 36.41 -37.69 9.27
N GLN A 23 36.05 -36.75 8.41
CA GLN A 23 35.70 -35.39 8.84
C GLN A 23 34.40 -35.35 9.65
N ILE A 24 33.46 -36.24 9.38
CA ILE A 24 32.18 -36.31 10.08
C ILE A 24 32.39 -36.91 11.46
N VAL A 25 33.11 -38.06 11.56
CA VAL A 25 33.38 -38.71 12.83
C VAL A 25 34.14 -37.82 13.81
N GLN A 26 34.99 -36.93 13.30
CA GLN A 26 35.71 -35.97 14.14
C GLN A 26 34.81 -34.84 14.68
N LYS A 27 33.76 -34.45 13.93
CA LYS A 27 32.88 -33.36 14.30
C LYS A 27 31.64 -33.78 15.07
N GLU A 28 31.04 -34.92 14.72
CA GLU A 28 29.80 -35.38 15.30
C GLU A 28 30.04 -36.61 16.20
N ARG A 29 29.90 -36.44 17.50
CA ARG A 29 30.04 -37.51 18.51
C ARG A 29 28.78 -37.68 19.34
N SER A 30 27.76 -36.85 19.06
CA SER A 30 26.51 -36.92 19.81
C SER A 30 25.76 -38.21 19.47
N PRO A 31 25.22 -38.91 20.45
CA PRO A 31 24.39 -40.08 20.19
C PRO A 31 23.09 -39.67 19.48
N GLY A 32 22.49 -40.64 18.80
CA GLY A 32 21.10 -40.50 18.37
C GLY A 32 20.16 -40.55 19.58
N THR A 33 18.95 -40.09 19.40
CA THR A 33 17.93 -40.09 20.46
C THR A 33 16.71 -40.84 20.00
N ILE A 34 16.31 -41.83 20.79
CA ILE A 34 15.03 -42.53 20.65
C ILE A 34 14.03 -41.78 21.54
N ILE A 35 12.88 -41.46 21.02
CA ILE A 35 11.77 -40.83 21.73
C ILE A 35 10.63 -41.85 21.72
N ASP A 36 10.16 -42.28 22.89
CA ASP A 36 9.02 -43.18 23.00
C ASP A 36 7.67 -42.45 22.86
N LEU A 37 6.59 -43.21 22.89
CA LEU A 37 5.21 -42.66 22.76
C LEU A 37 4.83 -41.67 23.87
N ASP A 38 5.46 -41.79 25.06
CA ASP A 38 5.27 -40.87 26.18
C ASP A 38 6.15 -39.60 26.04
N GLY A 39 6.99 -39.52 25.01
CA GLY A 39 7.95 -38.42 24.78
C GLY A 39 9.22 -38.56 25.65
N LYS A 40 9.47 -39.67 26.30
CA LYS A 40 10.71 -39.93 27.05
C LYS A 40 11.84 -40.24 26.08
N LYS A 41 13.05 -39.86 26.48
CA LYS A 41 14.22 -39.87 25.59
C LYS A 41 15.20 -40.95 26.07
N HIS A 42 15.70 -41.74 25.13
CA HIS A 42 16.71 -42.74 25.30
C HIS A 42 17.85 -42.53 24.34
N GLN A 43 19.09 -42.84 24.75
CA GLN A 43 20.24 -42.68 23.86
C GLN A 43 20.37 -43.89 22.95
N TRP A 44 20.72 -43.66 21.72
CA TRP A 44 21.14 -44.67 20.75
C TRP A 44 22.57 -44.37 20.33
N ASN A 45 23.47 -45.37 20.46
CA ASN A 45 24.87 -45.20 20.15
C ASN A 45 25.15 -45.64 18.73
N TRP A 46 25.95 -44.83 18.04
CA TRP A 46 26.50 -45.18 16.75
C TRP A 46 28.03 -45.19 16.83
N TYR A 47 28.64 -46.07 16.01
CA TYR A 47 30.04 -46.43 16.16
C TYR A 47 30.91 -45.90 15.01
N GLY A 48 30.34 -45.50 13.91
CA GLY A 48 31.05 -45.02 12.73
C GLY A 48 30.29 -45.23 11.44
N PHE A 49 31.02 -45.12 10.37
CA PHE A 49 30.49 -45.28 9.02
C PHE A 49 31.03 -46.55 8.37
N ILE A 50 30.21 -47.15 7.53
CA ILE A 50 30.57 -48.22 6.63
C ILE A 50 30.03 -47.93 5.24
N GLU A 51 30.75 -48.31 4.21
CA GLU A 51 30.29 -48.21 2.84
C GLU A 51 29.70 -49.56 2.38
N ILE A 52 28.45 -49.52 1.92
CA ILE A 52 27.77 -50.71 1.39
C ILE A 52 27.10 -50.30 0.08
N ASP A 53 27.38 -51.03 -1.02
CA ASP A 53 26.78 -50.83 -2.33
C ASP A 53 26.86 -49.37 -2.84
N GLY A 54 27.96 -48.69 -2.54
CA GLY A 54 28.17 -47.30 -2.94
C GLY A 54 27.41 -46.26 -2.10
N MET A 55 26.80 -46.68 -0.99
CA MET A 55 26.15 -45.83 0.00
C MET A 55 26.99 -45.77 1.27
N LEU A 56 27.09 -44.56 1.83
CA LEU A 56 27.63 -44.34 3.16
C LEU A 56 26.55 -44.62 4.20
N CYS A 57 26.75 -45.64 5.02
CA CYS A 57 25.80 -46.02 6.06
C CYS A 57 26.38 -45.75 7.46
N ILE A 58 25.52 -45.31 8.37
CA ILE A 58 25.83 -45.24 9.81
C ILE A 58 25.69 -46.62 10.40
N LYS A 59 26.66 -47.05 11.22
CA LYS A 59 26.63 -48.31 12.00
C LYS A 59 26.35 -47.98 13.45
N GLY A 60 25.30 -48.54 14.03
CA GLY A 60 24.90 -48.31 15.43
C GLY A 60 24.36 -49.52 16.13
N ASP A 61 23.86 -49.32 17.37
CA ASP A 61 23.24 -50.36 18.18
C ASP A 61 22.12 -51.08 17.40
N PRO A 62 22.00 -52.43 17.56
CA PRO A 62 21.00 -53.17 16.83
C PRO A 62 19.60 -52.80 17.31
N MET A 63 18.73 -52.51 16.37
CA MET A 63 17.31 -52.26 16.60
C MET A 63 16.55 -52.42 15.30
N ASP A 64 15.27 -52.68 15.38
CA ASP A 64 14.40 -52.68 14.23
C ASP A 64 13.90 -51.27 13.96
N VAL A 65 14.16 -50.73 12.76
CA VAL A 65 13.76 -49.40 12.35
C VAL A 65 13.09 -49.40 10.98
N GLU A 66 12.11 -48.55 10.86
CA GLU A 66 11.37 -48.34 9.66
C GLU A 66 11.53 -46.86 9.21
N VAL A 67 11.71 -46.65 7.92
CA VAL A 67 11.74 -45.29 7.36
C VAL A 67 10.39 -44.62 7.55
N VAL A 68 10.40 -43.38 7.95
CA VAL A 68 9.19 -42.57 8.03
C VAL A 68 8.58 -42.41 6.65
N THR A 69 7.56 -43.17 6.31
CA THR A 69 6.88 -43.16 5.03
C THR A 69 5.40 -42.77 5.19
N VAL A 70 4.78 -42.28 4.13
CA VAL A 70 3.35 -41.97 4.09
C VAL A 70 2.50 -43.19 3.69
N SER A 71 3.12 -44.35 3.40
CA SER A 71 2.44 -45.52 2.81
C SER A 71 1.92 -46.55 3.82
N ASP A 72 2.42 -46.51 5.03
CA ASP A 72 2.06 -47.51 6.05
C ASP A 72 0.88 -47.06 6.90
N LYS A 73 -0.14 -47.91 7.01
CA LYS A 73 -1.41 -47.60 7.68
C LYS A 73 -1.41 -47.97 9.17
N ASP A 74 -0.47 -48.83 9.59
CA ASP A 74 -0.46 -49.30 10.96
C ASP A 74 -0.04 -48.18 11.91
N ALA A 75 -0.74 -48.07 13.04
CA ALA A 75 -0.44 -47.15 14.13
C ALA A 75 -0.28 -45.67 13.64
N LEU A 76 -1.16 -45.22 12.72
CA LEU A 76 -1.04 -43.92 12.06
C LEU A 76 -1.01 -42.75 13.04
N TYR A 77 -1.89 -42.75 14.02
CA TYR A 77 -1.98 -41.69 15.02
C TYR A 77 -0.80 -41.74 16.00
N GLU A 78 -0.34 -42.93 16.38
CA GLU A 78 0.88 -43.09 17.17
C GLU A 78 2.11 -42.59 16.40
N LYS A 79 2.21 -42.91 15.08
CA LYS A 79 3.27 -42.39 14.20
C LYS A 79 3.25 -40.89 14.13
N ALA A 80 2.07 -40.24 13.99
CA ALA A 80 1.93 -38.81 14.00
C ALA A 80 2.31 -38.19 15.36
N ALA A 81 1.97 -38.82 16.47
CA ALA A 81 2.39 -38.36 17.79
C ALA A 81 3.91 -38.45 17.99
N LEU A 82 4.54 -39.52 17.53
CA LEU A 82 6.00 -39.65 17.55
C LEU A 82 6.68 -38.59 16.69
N LEU A 83 6.16 -38.31 15.51
CA LEU A 83 6.66 -37.20 14.66
C LEU A 83 6.55 -35.85 15.35
N TYR A 84 5.46 -35.57 16.05
CA TYR A 84 5.35 -34.35 16.85
C TYR A 84 6.50 -34.26 17.87
N HIS A 85 6.76 -35.32 18.62
CA HIS A 85 7.85 -35.33 19.60
C HIS A 85 9.24 -35.19 18.94
N ALA A 86 9.45 -35.84 17.79
CA ALA A 86 10.68 -35.74 17.03
C ALA A 86 10.93 -34.31 16.50
N PHE A 87 9.93 -33.68 15.90
CA PHE A 87 10.03 -32.30 15.44
C PHE A 87 10.25 -31.32 16.61
N LEU A 88 9.56 -31.52 17.72
CA LEU A 88 9.73 -30.72 18.92
C LEU A 88 11.15 -30.81 19.48
N TYR A 89 11.70 -32.03 19.50
CA TYR A 89 13.06 -32.29 19.98
C TYR A 89 14.12 -31.74 19.03
N ALA A 90 14.03 -32.13 17.77
CA ALA A 90 15.03 -31.83 16.77
C ALA A 90 15.03 -30.33 16.32
N SER A 91 13.95 -29.62 16.57
CA SER A 91 13.73 -28.27 16.00
C SER A 91 13.98 -28.25 14.51
N SER A 92 13.70 -29.35 13.80
CA SER A 92 13.94 -29.54 12.36
C SER A 92 12.71 -29.18 11.55
N GLU A 93 12.93 -28.82 10.30
CA GLU A 93 11.88 -28.54 9.31
C GLU A 93 11.55 -29.76 8.44
N THR A 94 12.41 -30.77 8.51
CA THR A 94 12.33 -31.98 7.70
C THR A 94 12.36 -33.20 8.59
N SER A 95 11.83 -34.33 8.12
CA SER A 95 11.88 -35.62 8.77
C SER A 95 13.09 -36.44 8.36
N HIS A 96 14.05 -35.88 7.62
CA HIS A 96 15.28 -36.56 7.26
C HIS A 96 16.04 -37.03 8.51
N GLY A 97 16.44 -38.32 8.52
CA GLY A 97 17.10 -38.90 9.66
C GLY A 97 16.19 -39.22 10.85
N PHE A 98 14.87 -39.32 10.61
CA PHE A 98 13.90 -39.88 11.56
C PHE A 98 13.50 -41.27 11.10
N PHE A 99 13.43 -42.20 12.05
CA PHE A 99 13.10 -43.59 11.77
C PHE A 99 12.20 -44.10 12.88
N TYR A 100 11.09 -44.76 12.55
CA TYR A 100 10.27 -45.42 13.54
C TYR A 100 11.00 -46.63 14.08
N THR A 101 10.86 -46.90 15.38
CA THR A 101 11.45 -48.06 16.05
C THR A 101 10.37 -49.06 16.41
N ARG A 102 10.67 -50.38 16.24
CA ARG A 102 9.76 -51.47 16.55
C ARG A 102 10.40 -52.45 17.53
N ASP A 103 9.59 -53.19 18.26
CA ASP A 103 10.02 -54.30 19.09
C ASP A 103 10.09 -55.62 18.27
N GLU A 104 10.52 -56.69 18.90
CA GLU A 104 10.58 -58.05 18.31
C GLU A 104 9.22 -58.53 17.81
N GLY A 105 8.12 -57.99 18.33
CA GLY A 105 6.75 -58.26 17.90
C GLY A 105 6.25 -57.34 16.79
N SER A 106 7.13 -56.55 16.18
CA SER A 106 6.81 -55.52 15.17
C SER A 106 5.88 -54.40 15.65
N ARG A 107 5.71 -54.26 16.98
CA ARG A 107 4.93 -53.14 17.54
C ARG A 107 5.76 -51.86 17.55
N LEU A 108 5.11 -50.73 17.21
CA LEU A 108 5.72 -49.42 17.26
C LEU A 108 6.11 -49.04 18.70
N THR A 109 7.38 -48.72 18.94
CA THR A 109 7.90 -48.39 20.28
C THR A 109 8.38 -46.94 20.39
N GLY A 110 8.78 -46.30 19.28
CA GLY A 110 9.29 -44.95 19.33
C GLY A 110 9.76 -44.45 17.98
N ILE A 111 10.52 -43.38 18.03
CA ILE A 111 11.17 -42.78 16.86
C ILE A 111 12.63 -42.44 17.16
N LEU A 112 13.53 -42.94 16.32
CA LEU A 112 14.94 -42.61 16.37
C LEU A 112 15.15 -41.26 15.59
N VAL A 113 15.79 -40.31 16.25
CA VAL A 113 16.21 -39.05 15.70
C VAL A 113 17.73 -39.01 15.63
N LEU A 114 18.28 -38.99 14.44
CA LEU A 114 19.72 -38.84 14.25
C LEU A 114 20.24 -37.50 14.73
N PRO A 115 21.54 -37.38 15.10
CA PRO A 115 22.21 -36.11 15.38
C PRO A 115 22.06 -35.11 14.21
N GLN A 116 22.09 -33.81 14.50
CA GLN A 116 21.81 -32.77 13.56
C GLN A 116 22.64 -32.89 12.28
N LEU A 117 23.96 -33.04 12.40
CA LEU A 117 24.84 -33.14 11.26
C LEU A 117 24.50 -34.31 10.33
N LEU A 118 24.15 -35.46 10.91
CA LEU A 118 23.78 -36.64 10.14
C LEU A 118 22.43 -36.48 9.45
N ARG A 119 21.50 -35.72 10.05
CA ARG A 119 20.24 -35.33 9.42
C ARG A 119 20.42 -34.41 8.25
N GLU A 120 21.28 -33.38 8.40
CA GLU A 120 21.64 -32.44 7.33
C GLU A 120 22.32 -33.18 6.16
N MET A 121 23.12 -34.18 6.44
CA MET A 121 23.69 -35.03 5.38
C MET A 121 22.64 -35.88 4.68
N ALA A 122 21.72 -36.50 5.42
CA ALA A 122 20.64 -37.28 4.83
C ALA A 122 19.76 -36.41 3.95
N GLU A 123 19.47 -35.18 4.38
CA GLU A 123 18.72 -34.18 3.60
C GLU A 123 19.44 -33.76 2.31
N ALA A 124 20.73 -33.43 2.39
CA ALA A 124 21.52 -33.00 1.25
C ALA A 124 21.72 -34.08 0.17
N ASN A 125 21.53 -35.36 0.52
CA ASN A 125 21.69 -36.49 -0.37
C ASN A 125 20.37 -37.21 -0.72
N SER A 126 19.22 -36.67 -0.31
CA SER A 126 17.93 -37.16 -0.75
C SER A 126 17.68 -36.72 -2.21
N ASP A 127 17.25 -37.66 -3.04
CA ASP A 127 16.80 -37.30 -4.38
C ASP A 127 15.46 -36.55 -4.25
N GLU A 128 15.27 -35.45 -5.01
CA GLU A 128 14.02 -34.65 -4.99
C GLU A 128 12.76 -35.48 -5.35
N ASP A 129 12.95 -36.59 -6.06
CA ASP A 129 11.90 -37.54 -6.43
C ASP A 129 11.53 -38.54 -5.32
N ASP A 130 12.28 -38.58 -4.22
CA ASP A 130 11.86 -39.34 -3.07
C ASP A 130 10.62 -38.69 -2.45
N ALA A 131 9.47 -39.12 -2.94
CA ALA A 131 8.13 -38.66 -2.56
C ALA A 131 7.80 -38.83 -1.07
N LEU A 132 8.80 -39.18 -0.24
CA LEU A 132 8.74 -39.45 1.18
C LEU A 132 8.72 -38.23 2.06
N TYR A 133 9.09 -37.06 1.50
CA TYR A 133 9.20 -35.86 2.29
C TYR A 133 8.23 -34.80 1.78
N PRO A 134 7.15 -34.54 2.50
CA PRO A 134 6.40 -33.34 2.28
C PRO A 134 7.30 -32.17 2.70
N VAL A 135 8.12 -31.68 1.77
CA VAL A 135 8.80 -30.41 1.95
C VAL A 135 7.72 -29.34 1.95
N ILE A 136 7.04 -29.20 3.07
CA ILE A 136 6.27 -28.02 3.32
C ILE A 136 7.28 -27.04 3.92
N GLN A 137 7.99 -26.41 3.01
CA GLN A 137 8.85 -25.30 3.35
C GLN A 137 7.96 -24.11 3.72
N ILE A 138 7.50 -24.06 4.95
CA ILE A 138 7.00 -22.81 5.50
C ILE A 138 8.23 -22.12 6.08
N PRO A 139 8.59 -20.93 5.59
CA PRO A 139 9.71 -20.21 6.15
C PRO A 139 9.45 -20.00 7.65
N PRO A 140 10.35 -20.48 8.51
CA PRO A 140 10.21 -20.35 9.96
C PRO A 140 10.29 -18.91 10.46
N SER A 141 10.52 -17.96 9.56
CA SER A 141 10.75 -16.56 9.89
C SER A 141 9.58 -15.83 10.54
N ARG A 142 8.39 -16.44 10.61
CA ARG A 142 7.22 -15.83 11.25
C ARG A 142 6.61 -16.62 12.39
N LEU A 143 7.01 -17.86 12.58
CA LEU A 143 6.81 -18.57 13.82
C LEU A 143 8.16 -18.48 14.53
N SER A 144 8.32 -17.59 15.50
CA SER A 144 9.51 -17.55 16.34
C SER A 144 9.73 -18.94 16.90
N ARG A 145 10.81 -19.62 16.48
CA ARG A 145 11.11 -21.00 16.87
C ARG A 145 11.13 -21.20 18.39
N THR A 146 11.37 -20.14 19.14
CA THR A 146 11.42 -20.15 20.60
C THR A 146 10.04 -20.01 21.23
N GLU A 147 9.13 -19.25 20.64
CA GLU A 147 7.81 -18.99 21.22
C GLU A 147 6.75 -20.01 20.78
N TRP A 148 6.93 -20.67 19.62
CA TRP A 148 5.91 -21.49 18.94
C TRP A 148 6.39 -22.90 18.62
N LYS A 149 7.24 -23.49 19.47
CA LYS A 149 7.80 -24.83 19.22
C LYS A 149 6.74 -25.93 19.11
N ASN A 150 5.76 -25.92 20.01
CA ASN A 150 4.70 -26.93 20.03
C ASN A 150 3.80 -26.80 18.81
N GLU A 151 3.44 -25.57 18.46
CA GLU A 151 2.59 -25.26 17.32
C GLU A 151 3.25 -25.67 16.02
N TYR A 152 4.57 -25.46 15.93
CA TYR A 152 5.33 -25.84 14.74
C TYR A 152 5.46 -27.36 14.60
N ALA A 153 5.75 -28.05 15.67
CA ALA A 153 5.80 -29.51 15.70
C ALA A 153 4.44 -30.13 15.35
N ALA A 154 3.34 -29.60 15.92
CA ALA A 154 1.99 -30.03 15.59
C ALA A 154 1.64 -29.76 14.11
N PHE A 155 2.04 -28.61 13.56
CA PHE A 155 1.84 -28.31 12.16
C PHE A 155 2.54 -29.33 11.24
N LEU A 156 3.81 -29.62 11.47
CA LEU A 156 4.56 -30.57 10.65
C LEU A 156 4.00 -32.00 10.76
N SER A 157 3.67 -32.43 11.97
CA SER A 157 3.03 -33.73 12.17
C SER A 157 1.65 -33.81 11.53
N ALA A 158 0.86 -32.72 11.62
CA ALA A 158 -0.45 -32.65 11.00
C ALA A 158 -0.36 -32.64 9.46
N CYS A 159 0.68 -32.08 8.88
CA CYS A 159 0.93 -32.17 7.43
C CYS A 159 1.12 -33.61 6.99
N PHE A 160 1.89 -34.39 7.75
CA PHE A 160 2.07 -35.81 7.51
C PHE A 160 0.73 -36.56 7.60
N LEU A 161 0.01 -36.39 8.72
CA LEU A 161 -1.29 -37.02 8.94
C LEU A 161 -2.32 -36.64 7.86
N TYR A 162 -2.39 -35.37 7.50
CA TYR A 162 -3.27 -34.89 6.46
C TYR A 162 -2.99 -35.57 5.12
N ARG A 163 -1.71 -35.59 4.70
CA ARG A 163 -1.30 -36.24 3.47
C ARG A 163 -1.58 -37.72 3.45
N PHE A 164 -1.35 -38.40 4.59
CA PHE A 164 -1.66 -39.81 4.73
C PHE A 164 -3.17 -40.06 4.58
N LEU A 165 -3.99 -39.37 5.37
CA LEU A 165 -5.44 -39.57 5.37
C LEU A 165 -6.12 -39.18 4.07
N LEU A 166 -5.67 -38.08 3.43
CA LEU A 166 -6.34 -37.47 2.29
C LEU A 166 -5.59 -37.69 0.97
N GLY A 167 -4.32 -38.10 0.99
CA GLY A 167 -3.47 -38.36 -0.16
C GLY A 167 -3.12 -37.11 -0.99
N VAL A 168 -3.36 -35.93 -0.44
CA VAL A 168 -3.08 -34.64 -1.06
C VAL A 168 -2.39 -33.72 -0.07
N ASN A 169 -1.64 -32.74 -0.57
CA ASN A 169 -1.03 -31.75 0.29
C ASN A 169 -2.08 -30.79 0.85
N PRO A 170 -1.97 -30.36 2.12
CA PRO A 170 -2.90 -29.40 2.72
C PRO A 170 -2.90 -28.04 2.00
N PHE A 171 -1.78 -27.70 1.36
CA PHE A 171 -1.59 -26.45 0.63
C PHE A 171 -1.10 -26.74 -0.78
N PRO A 172 -1.95 -27.26 -1.67
CA PRO A 172 -1.55 -27.62 -3.01
C PRO A 172 -1.19 -26.37 -3.82
N SER A 173 0.08 -26.22 -4.15
CA SER A 173 0.60 -25.18 -5.04
C SER A 173 1.93 -25.64 -5.61
N THR A 174 2.17 -25.30 -6.87
CA THR A 174 3.45 -25.51 -7.54
C THR A 174 4.50 -24.46 -7.16
N GLU A 175 4.08 -23.34 -6.55
CA GLU A 175 4.97 -22.27 -6.09
C GLU A 175 5.00 -22.22 -4.56
N PHE A 176 6.19 -22.30 -4.01
CA PHE A 176 6.45 -22.20 -2.57
C PHE A 176 5.82 -20.97 -1.91
N SER A 177 6.04 -19.77 -2.50
CA SER A 177 5.51 -18.52 -1.97
C SER A 177 3.98 -18.50 -1.91
N SER A 178 3.33 -19.16 -2.85
CA SER A 178 1.87 -19.26 -2.93
C SER A 178 1.29 -20.18 -1.87
N SER A 179 1.98 -21.31 -1.59
CA SER A 179 1.57 -22.24 -0.54
C SER A 179 1.62 -21.61 0.86
N TYR A 180 2.69 -20.85 1.15
CA TYR A 180 2.83 -20.15 2.42
C TYR A 180 1.77 -19.05 2.60
N GLU A 181 1.55 -18.21 1.58
CA GLU A 181 0.53 -17.18 1.65
C GLU A 181 -0.87 -17.78 1.81
N ARG A 182 -1.10 -18.94 1.22
CA ARG A 182 -2.34 -19.69 1.38
C ARG A 182 -2.51 -20.19 2.81
N ALA A 183 -1.48 -20.79 3.38
CA ALA A 183 -1.48 -21.24 4.78
C ALA A 183 -1.76 -20.08 5.74
N GLU A 184 -1.17 -18.90 5.50
CA GLU A 184 -1.34 -17.70 6.33
C GLU A 184 -2.75 -17.08 6.22
N LEU A 185 -3.39 -17.18 5.07
CA LEU A 185 -4.61 -16.42 4.77
C LEU A 185 -5.88 -17.26 4.83
N SER A 186 -5.84 -18.51 4.41
CA SER A 186 -7.04 -19.37 4.30
C SER A 186 -7.00 -20.64 5.14
N GLY A 187 -5.81 -21.07 5.57
CA GLY A 187 -5.63 -22.39 6.17
C GLY A 187 -5.61 -23.52 5.12
N PRO A 188 -5.65 -24.78 5.53
CA PRO A 188 -5.64 -25.93 4.63
C PRO A 188 -6.96 -26.05 3.87
N LEU A 189 -6.97 -26.87 2.82
CA LEU A 189 -8.22 -27.40 2.29
C LEU A 189 -8.97 -28.13 3.41
N PHE A 190 -10.27 -27.85 3.57
CA PHE A 190 -11.01 -28.44 4.68
C PHE A 190 -11.08 -29.96 4.54
N PRO A 191 -10.56 -30.75 5.53
CA PRO A 191 -10.45 -32.22 5.42
C PRO A 191 -11.77 -32.89 5.10
N GLY A 192 -12.86 -32.50 5.76
CA GLY A 192 -14.19 -33.04 5.53
C GLY A 192 -14.81 -32.75 4.15
N SER A 193 -14.27 -31.77 3.39
CA SER A 193 -14.68 -31.57 2.00
C SER A 193 -14.03 -32.56 1.04
N ILE A 194 -12.83 -33.03 1.38
CA ILE A 194 -12.07 -34.02 0.58
C ILE A 194 -12.54 -35.43 0.94
N ARG A 195 -12.76 -35.66 2.22
CA ARG A 195 -13.17 -36.98 2.77
C ARG A 195 -14.31 -36.76 3.79
N PRO A 196 -15.58 -36.82 3.34
CA PRO A 196 -16.75 -36.62 4.23
C PRO A 196 -16.87 -37.63 5.37
N GLU A 197 -16.31 -38.83 5.19
CA GLU A 197 -16.35 -39.89 6.16
C GLU A 197 -15.35 -39.69 7.33
N LEU A 198 -14.45 -38.71 7.19
CA LEU A 198 -13.48 -38.44 8.24
C LEU A 198 -14.19 -37.90 9.49
N SER A 199 -13.79 -38.41 10.66
CA SER A 199 -14.42 -37.96 11.91
C SER A 199 -14.30 -36.44 12.08
N LYS A 200 -15.27 -35.88 12.79
CA LYS A 200 -15.28 -34.43 13.05
C LYS A 200 -14.08 -34.02 13.91
N ASP A 201 -13.64 -34.89 14.82
CA ASP A 201 -12.54 -34.59 15.71
C ASP A 201 -11.21 -34.57 14.97
N VAL A 202 -10.98 -35.53 14.05
CA VAL A 202 -9.80 -35.55 13.17
C VAL A 202 -9.82 -34.34 12.26
N SER A 203 -10.95 -34.05 11.60
CA SER A 203 -11.09 -32.88 10.71
C SER A 203 -10.81 -31.60 11.44
N HIS A 204 -11.31 -31.44 12.66
CA HIS A 204 -11.09 -30.26 13.50
C HIS A 204 -9.63 -30.16 13.96
N LEU A 205 -9.02 -31.27 14.43
CA LEU A 205 -7.62 -31.26 14.82
C LEU A 205 -6.69 -30.87 13.68
N LEU A 206 -6.94 -31.42 12.48
CA LEU A 206 -6.18 -31.08 11.29
C LEU A 206 -6.38 -29.59 10.88
N ASP A 207 -7.62 -29.08 10.89
CA ASP A 207 -7.90 -27.68 10.55
C ASP A 207 -7.21 -26.72 11.52
N VAL A 208 -7.26 -27.00 12.82
CA VAL A 208 -6.59 -26.18 13.85
C VAL A 208 -5.07 -26.24 13.72
N SER A 209 -4.52 -27.46 13.57
CA SER A 209 -3.08 -27.67 13.55
C SER A 209 -2.41 -27.11 12.28
N LEU A 210 -3.12 -27.15 11.16
CA LEU A 210 -2.62 -26.66 9.87
C LEU A 210 -2.94 -25.19 9.60
N SER A 211 -3.78 -24.57 10.43
CA SER A 211 -4.11 -23.15 10.27
C SER A 211 -3.16 -22.29 11.08
N LEU A 212 -2.46 -21.38 10.43
CA LEU A 212 -1.61 -20.42 11.14
C LEU A 212 -2.45 -19.47 12.01
N PRO A 213 -1.93 -18.98 13.13
CA PRO A 213 -2.66 -18.12 14.08
C PRO A 213 -3.33 -16.91 13.42
N ALA A 214 -2.70 -16.36 12.37
CA ALA A 214 -3.27 -15.25 11.61
C ALA A 214 -4.54 -15.63 10.83
N ALA A 215 -4.61 -16.87 10.31
CA ALA A 215 -5.77 -17.38 9.60
C ALA A 215 -6.92 -17.68 10.58
N LEU A 216 -6.62 -18.29 11.72
CA LEU A 216 -7.60 -18.56 12.77
C LEU A 216 -8.22 -17.30 13.34
N LYS A 217 -7.40 -16.27 13.62
CA LYS A 217 -7.89 -14.96 14.08
C LYS A 217 -8.84 -14.30 13.08
N LYS A 218 -8.58 -14.44 11.76
CA LYS A 218 -9.45 -13.87 10.71
C LYS A 218 -10.78 -14.61 10.56
N ARG A 219 -10.81 -15.89 10.84
CA ARG A 219 -12.04 -16.69 10.78
C ARG A 219 -12.98 -16.42 11.95
N GLY A 220 -12.45 -15.82 13.04
CA GLY A 220 -13.25 -15.54 14.25
C GLY A 220 -13.76 -16.78 14.97
N SER A 221 -13.23 -17.97 14.61
CA SER A 221 -13.79 -19.25 15.02
C SER A 221 -13.18 -19.81 16.30
N TYR A 222 -12.03 -19.27 16.72
CA TYR A 222 -11.29 -19.85 17.86
C TYR A 222 -10.61 -18.77 18.70
N GLU A 223 -10.62 -18.95 20.01
CA GLU A 223 -9.77 -18.17 20.90
C GLU A 223 -8.31 -18.66 20.80
N LEU A 224 -7.37 -17.75 20.74
CA LEU A 224 -5.95 -18.07 20.56
C LEU A 224 -5.40 -18.98 21.66
N GLU A 225 -5.86 -18.82 22.89
CA GLU A 225 -5.46 -19.67 24.03
C GLU A 225 -6.00 -21.09 23.91
N GLU A 226 -7.20 -21.26 23.37
CA GLU A 226 -7.75 -22.60 23.10
C GLU A 226 -6.94 -23.31 22.01
N VAL A 227 -6.58 -22.59 20.95
CA VAL A 227 -5.73 -23.13 19.89
C VAL A 227 -4.38 -23.59 20.46
N ARG A 228 -3.72 -22.75 21.26
CA ARG A 228 -2.44 -23.08 21.88
C ARG A 228 -2.53 -24.31 22.77
N ARG A 229 -3.60 -24.40 23.56
CA ARG A 229 -3.85 -25.58 24.40
C ARG A 229 -4.03 -26.82 23.55
N THR A 230 -4.87 -26.75 22.49
CA THR A 230 -5.07 -27.87 21.56
C THR A 230 -3.76 -28.38 20.94
N LEU A 231 -2.91 -27.42 20.50
CA LEU A 231 -1.64 -27.79 19.87
C LEU A 231 -0.60 -28.32 20.86
N LYS A 232 -0.62 -27.88 22.10
CA LYS A 232 0.22 -28.46 23.17
C LYS A 232 -0.21 -29.88 23.57
N GLU A 233 -1.52 -30.12 23.51
CA GLU A 233 -2.14 -31.44 23.83
C GLU A 233 -2.25 -32.33 22.57
N TYR A 234 -1.66 -31.94 21.45
CA TYR A 234 -1.79 -32.64 20.17
C TYR A 234 -1.55 -34.16 20.24
N PRO A 235 -0.47 -34.69 20.88
CA PRO A 235 -0.25 -36.12 20.98
C PRO A 235 -1.34 -36.83 21.78
N ALA A 236 -1.78 -36.23 22.89
CA ALA A 236 -2.85 -36.82 23.73
C ALA A 236 -4.20 -36.87 22.99
N ARG A 237 -4.48 -35.87 22.15
CA ARG A 237 -5.69 -35.85 21.31
C ARG A 237 -5.63 -36.93 20.23
N LEU A 238 -4.46 -37.15 19.62
CA LEU A 238 -4.27 -38.24 18.66
C LEU A 238 -4.54 -39.60 19.30
N ALA A 239 -4.01 -39.87 20.51
CA ALA A 239 -4.25 -41.10 21.25
C ALA A 239 -5.75 -41.29 21.62
N THR A 240 -6.47 -40.18 21.90
CA THR A 240 -7.92 -40.24 22.17
C THR A 240 -8.68 -40.63 20.91
N ILE A 241 -8.32 -40.04 19.76
CA ILE A 241 -8.95 -40.33 18.45
C ILE A 241 -8.71 -41.80 18.07
N GLU A 242 -7.48 -42.31 18.23
CA GLU A 242 -7.13 -43.69 17.91
C GLU A 242 -8.00 -44.68 18.67
N ASN A 243 -8.20 -44.45 19.97
CA ASN A 243 -9.08 -45.29 20.79
C ASN A 243 -10.55 -45.29 20.39
N THR A 244 -11.02 -44.22 19.76
CA THR A 244 -12.41 -44.06 19.30
C THR A 244 -12.65 -44.58 17.88
N GLU A 245 -11.63 -44.57 17.02
CA GLU A 245 -11.73 -44.95 15.60
C GLU A 245 -11.30 -46.41 15.32
N ASN A 246 -10.65 -47.09 16.25
CA ASN A 246 -10.23 -48.49 16.07
C ASN A 246 -11.38 -49.50 15.83
N ASP A 247 -12.63 -49.07 16.09
CA ASP A 247 -13.81 -49.89 15.80
C ASP A 247 -14.26 -49.83 14.30
N ASP A 248 -13.81 -48.81 13.55
CA ASP A 248 -14.24 -48.58 12.14
C ASP A 248 -13.10 -48.81 11.10
N ALA A 249 -11.97 -49.38 11.48
CA ALA A 249 -10.73 -49.39 10.72
C ALA A 249 -10.64 -50.42 9.58
N ASN A 250 -11.59 -50.42 8.67
CA ASN A 250 -11.44 -51.07 7.37
C ASN A 250 -11.13 -50.02 6.26
N PHE A 251 -10.03 -49.31 6.45
CA PHE A 251 -9.58 -48.26 5.51
C PHE A 251 -8.79 -48.84 4.33
N GLY A 252 -9.42 -49.73 3.53
CA GLY A 252 -8.89 -50.15 2.23
C GLY A 252 -9.20 -49.12 1.15
N ILE A 253 -8.21 -48.43 0.61
CA ILE A 253 -8.39 -47.58 -0.57
C ILE A 253 -8.60 -48.50 -1.77
N SER A 254 -9.85 -48.73 -2.17
CA SER A 254 -10.19 -49.38 -3.44
C SER A 254 -9.98 -48.39 -4.61
N GLY A 255 -9.82 -48.90 -5.83
CA GLY A 255 -9.69 -48.03 -7.01
C GLY A 255 -10.85 -47.06 -7.20
N VAL A 256 -12.06 -47.42 -6.70
CA VAL A 256 -13.26 -46.59 -6.70
C VAL A 256 -13.12 -45.41 -5.71
N GLU A 257 -12.50 -45.62 -4.55
CA GLU A 257 -12.21 -44.57 -3.57
C GLU A 257 -11.16 -43.58 -4.07
N ALA A 258 -10.15 -44.06 -4.81
CA ALA A 258 -9.15 -43.19 -5.43
C ALA A 258 -9.78 -42.27 -6.52
N ALA A 259 -10.74 -42.81 -7.28
CA ALA A 259 -11.47 -42.01 -8.28
C ALA A 259 -12.39 -40.95 -7.61
N ARG A 260 -13.20 -41.36 -6.61
CA ARG A 260 -14.03 -40.43 -5.81
C ARG A 260 -13.19 -39.35 -5.11
N LYS A 261 -12.04 -39.75 -4.61
CA LYS A 261 -11.10 -38.83 -3.96
C LYS A 261 -10.61 -37.76 -4.94
N ASN A 262 -10.31 -38.13 -6.19
CA ASN A 262 -9.91 -37.16 -7.21
C ASN A 262 -11.05 -36.19 -7.58
N GLU A 263 -12.29 -36.67 -7.66
CA GLU A 263 -13.47 -35.81 -7.87
C GLU A 263 -13.69 -34.88 -6.67
N ASN A 264 -13.67 -35.38 -5.45
CA ASN A 264 -13.82 -34.57 -4.25
C ASN A 264 -12.68 -33.52 -4.10
N VAL A 265 -11.45 -33.88 -4.48
CA VAL A 265 -10.32 -32.93 -4.51
C VAL A 265 -10.56 -31.83 -5.55
N GLN A 266 -11.05 -32.18 -6.73
CA GLN A 266 -11.37 -31.18 -7.75
C GLN A 266 -12.53 -30.28 -7.33
N GLU A 267 -13.55 -30.83 -6.70
CA GLU A 267 -14.68 -30.05 -6.15
C GLU A 267 -14.20 -29.16 -4.99
N ALA A 268 -13.40 -29.66 -4.07
CA ALA A 268 -12.80 -28.87 -3.01
C ALA A 268 -11.91 -27.73 -3.58
N HIS A 269 -11.17 -28.00 -4.63
CA HIS A 269 -10.41 -26.96 -5.34
C HIS A 269 -11.30 -25.92 -5.98
N THR A 270 -12.41 -26.30 -6.61
CA THR A 270 -13.34 -25.33 -7.24
C THR A 270 -14.06 -24.48 -6.19
N ILE A 271 -14.47 -25.06 -5.08
CA ILE A 271 -15.06 -24.34 -3.95
C ILE A 271 -14.05 -23.35 -3.37
N GLU A 272 -12.81 -23.79 -3.22
CA GLU A 272 -11.74 -22.95 -2.70
C GLU A 272 -11.30 -21.88 -3.70
N GLU A 273 -11.34 -22.16 -4.98
CA GLU A 273 -11.05 -21.17 -6.01
C GLU A 273 -12.05 -20.01 -5.97
N LYS A 274 -13.33 -20.29 -5.76
CA LYS A 274 -14.38 -19.29 -5.53
C LYS A 274 -14.14 -18.51 -4.22
N ARG A 275 -13.76 -19.20 -3.14
CA ARG A 275 -13.42 -18.57 -1.85
C ARG A 275 -12.11 -17.78 -1.90
N SER A 276 -11.16 -18.19 -2.73
CA SER A 276 -9.84 -17.56 -2.83
C SER A 276 -9.80 -16.34 -3.74
N ALA A 277 -10.82 -16.07 -4.54
CA ALA A 277 -10.87 -14.87 -5.39
C ALA A 277 -10.63 -13.55 -4.59
N PRO A 278 -11.30 -13.29 -3.45
CA PRO A 278 -10.99 -12.13 -2.61
C PRO A 278 -9.59 -12.22 -1.97
N LEU A 279 -9.08 -13.45 -1.74
CA LEU A 279 -7.75 -13.69 -1.18
C LEU A 279 -6.65 -13.40 -2.19
N ARG A 280 -6.80 -13.83 -3.46
CA ARG A 280 -5.89 -13.49 -4.56
C ARG A 280 -5.71 -11.97 -4.68
N ARG A 281 -6.82 -11.21 -4.56
CA ARG A 281 -6.77 -9.74 -4.55
C ARG A 281 -5.98 -9.20 -3.35
N ARG A 282 -6.14 -9.78 -2.16
CA ARG A 282 -5.39 -9.37 -0.95
C ARG A 282 -3.90 -9.71 -1.06
N ILE A 283 -3.56 -10.89 -1.59
CA ILE A 283 -2.19 -11.32 -1.85
C ILE A 283 -1.54 -10.37 -2.86
N TYR A 284 -2.21 -10.09 -3.97
CA TYR A 284 -1.75 -9.15 -4.98
C TYR A 284 -1.50 -7.76 -4.40
N LEU A 285 -2.45 -7.23 -3.64
CA LEU A 285 -2.33 -5.94 -2.97
C LEU A 285 -1.17 -5.92 -1.97
N ARG A 286 -0.94 -7.01 -1.23
CA ARG A 286 0.16 -7.11 -0.26
C ARG A 286 1.52 -7.17 -0.96
N ARG A 287 1.66 -7.97 -2.01
CA ARG A 287 2.90 -8.09 -2.82
C ARG A 287 3.25 -6.77 -3.50
N HIS A 288 2.25 -6.06 -3.98
CA HIS A 288 2.43 -4.83 -4.75
C HIS A 288 2.15 -3.56 -3.94
N LYS A 289 2.00 -3.66 -2.61
CA LYS A 289 1.67 -2.51 -1.74
C LYS A 289 2.54 -1.29 -1.99
N LYS A 290 3.86 -1.46 -2.08
CA LYS A 290 4.79 -0.35 -2.34
C LYS A 290 4.55 0.26 -3.72
N ARG A 291 4.40 -0.56 -4.76
CA ARG A 291 4.12 -0.09 -6.14
C ARG A 291 2.77 0.61 -6.24
N LEU A 292 1.74 0.04 -5.60
CA LEU A 292 0.40 0.64 -5.58
C LEU A 292 0.38 1.99 -4.85
N ILE A 293 1.12 2.15 -3.74
CA ILE A 293 1.27 3.43 -3.06
C ILE A 293 1.96 4.44 -3.98
N ILE A 294 3.03 4.07 -4.67
CA ILE A 294 3.73 4.96 -5.60
C ILE A 294 2.81 5.37 -6.76
N ILE A 295 2.08 4.42 -7.36
CA ILE A 295 1.16 4.70 -8.47
C ILE A 295 0.00 5.60 -8.00
N SER A 296 -0.59 5.31 -6.83
CA SER A 296 -1.69 6.12 -6.30
C SER A 296 -1.25 7.53 -5.91
N SER A 297 -0.06 7.70 -5.35
CA SER A 297 0.48 9.03 -5.04
C SER A 297 0.81 9.82 -6.31
N ALA A 298 1.39 9.18 -7.33
CA ALA A 298 1.63 9.82 -8.62
C ALA A 298 0.32 10.24 -9.31
N ALA A 299 -0.71 9.38 -9.28
CA ALA A 299 -2.03 9.72 -9.80
C ALA A 299 -2.69 10.88 -9.04
N ALA A 300 -2.57 10.91 -7.71
CA ALA A 300 -3.08 12.00 -6.89
C ALA A 300 -2.39 13.35 -7.22
N VAL A 301 -1.07 13.34 -7.37
CA VAL A 301 -0.30 14.53 -7.77
C VAL A 301 -0.72 14.99 -9.18
N PHE A 302 -0.87 14.04 -10.11
CA PHE A 302 -1.32 14.37 -11.47
C PHE A 302 -2.73 14.99 -11.49
N LEU A 303 -3.68 14.43 -10.74
CA LEU A 303 -5.04 14.99 -10.62
C LEU A 303 -5.04 16.37 -9.98
N PHE A 304 -4.22 16.57 -8.96
CA PHE A 304 -4.05 17.87 -8.32
C PHE A 304 -3.50 18.92 -9.31
N LEU A 305 -2.44 18.57 -10.05
CA LEU A 305 -1.87 19.45 -11.07
C LEU A 305 -2.88 19.74 -12.20
N ALA A 306 -3.58 18.73 -12.68
CA ALA A 306 -4.62 18.89 -13.71
C ALA A 306 -5.76 19.80 -13.23
N SER A 307 -6.21 19.63 -11.98
CA SER A 307 -7.22 20.52 -11.37
C SER A 307 -6.70 21.94 -11.19
N PHE A 308 -5.46 22.09 -10.75
CA PHE A 308 -4.83 23.41 -10.59
C PHE A 308 -4.69 24.15 -11.93
N ILE A 309 -4.17 23.46 -12.95
CA ILE A 309 -4.05 24.03 -14.31
C ILE A 309 -5.44 24.34 -14.89
N GLY A 310 -6.40 23.41 -14.70
CA GLY A 310 -7.78 23.66 -15.11
C GLY A 310 -8.37 24.90 -14.45
N ASN A 311 -8.18 25.09 -13.16
CA ASN A 311 -8.66 26.27 -12.45
C ASN A 311 -7.98 27.56 -12.95
N LEU A 312 -6.69 27.51 -13.29
CA LEU A 312 -5.99 28.65 -13.89
C LEU A 312 -6.51 29.01 -15.29
N LEU A 313 -6.75 27.99 -16.13
CA LEU A 313 -7.19 28.18 -17.52
C LEU A 313 -8.67 28.58 -17.63
N PHE A 314 -9.52 28.13 -16.73
CA PHE A 314 -10.97 28.33 -16.76
C PHE A 314 -11.46 29.33 -15.71
N ARG A 315 -10.55 30.05 -15.02
CA ARG A 315 -10.96 31.15 -14.13
C ARG A 315 -11.60 32.24 -14.94
N ALA A 316 -12.89 32.50 -14.72
CA ALA A 316 -13.59 33.59 -15.34
C ALA A 316 -12.90 34.92 -14.99
N ARG A 317 -12.57 35.74 -15.99
CA ARG A 317 -12.03 37.07 -15.75
C ARG A 317 -13.15 38.03 -15.39
N PRO A 318 -12.89 39.15 -14.67
CA PRO A 318 -13.92 40.09 -14.27
C PRO A 318 -14.74 40.68 -15.44
N THR A 319 -14.18 40.69 -16.65
CA THR A 319 -14.80 41.24 -17.86
C THR A 319 -15.49 40.21 -18.75
N ASP A 320 -15.50 38.93 -18.38
CA ASP A 320 -16.11 37.87 -19.21
C ASP A 320 -17.62 38.06 -19.34
N GLY A 321 -18.09 38.16 -20.59
CA GLY A 321 -19.51 38.29 -20.91
C GLY A 321 -20.08 39.73 -20.77
N LEU A 322 -19.27 40.69 -20.37
CA LEU A 322 -19.72 42.07 -20.27
C LEU A 322 -19.85 42.73 -21.68
N PRO A 323 -20.85 43.60 -21.91
CA PRO A 323 -20.92 44.40 -23.09
C PRO A 323 -19.80 45.47 -23.11
N PRO A 324 -19.41 46.00 -24.27
CA PRO A 324 -18.25 46.90 -24.39
C PRO A 324 -18.37 48.18 -23.56
N GLU A 325 -19.58 48.71 -23.40
CA GLU A 325 -19.85 49.87 -22.56
C GLU A 325 -19.46 49.61 -21.09
N GLN A 326 -19.86 48.44 -20.57
CA GLN A 326 -19.53 48.08 -19.20
C GLN A 326 -18.03 47.81 -19.00
N VAL A 327 -17.35 47.32 -20.01
CA VAL A 327 -15.89 47.15 -19.94
C VAL A 327 -15.20 48.52 -19.81
N VAL A 328 -15.65 49.53 -20.54
CA VAL A 328 -15.14 50.90 -20.39
C VAL A 328 -15.46 51.49 -19.02
N GLU A 329 -16.67 51.25 -18.49
CA GLU A 329 -17.03 51.68 -17.15
C GLU A 329 -16.14 50.99 -16.09
N HIS A 330 -15.96 49.66 -16.18
CA HIS A 330 -15.08 48.91 -15.29
C HIS A 330 -13.62 49.38 -15.36
N PHE A 331 -13.14 49.77 -16.55
CA PHE A 331 -11.81 50.31 -16.72
C PHE A 331 -11.59 51.58 -15.87
N TYR A 332 -12.53 52.54 -15.88
CA TYR A 332 -12.42 53.76 -15.07
C TYR A 332 -12.68 53.47 -13.58
N GLN A 333 -13.60 52.58 -13.24
CA GLN A 333 -13.86 52.16 -11.85
C GLN A 333 -12.64 51.49 -11.24
N ALA A 334 -11.98 50.58 -11.99
CA ALA A 334 -10.78 49.91 -11.56
C ALA A 334 -9.62 50.88 -11.25
N ARG A 335 -9.48 51.92 -12.04
CA ARG A 335 -8.51 52.99 -11.75
C ARG A 335 -8.82 53.69 -10.43
N ASN A 336 -10.09 54.07 -10.21
CA ASN A 336 -10.51 54.75 -8.98
C ASN A 336 -10.39 53.89 -7.71
N ASN A 337 -10.55 52.57 -7.85
CA ASN A 337 -10.51 51.59 -6.75
C ASN A 337 -9.11 50.98 -6.53
N LEU A 338 -8.13 51.36 -7.35
CA LEU A 338 -6.80 50.72 -7.40
C LEU A 338 -6.88 49.21 -7.63
N ASP A 339 -7.87 48.76 -8.42
CA ASP A 339 -8.06 47.34 -8.77
C ASP A 339 -7.28 47.00 -10.04
N HIS A 340 -6.00 46.69 -9.86
CA HIS A 340 -5.10 46.36 -10.96
C HIS A 340 -5.49 45.09 -11.71
N GLU A 341 -6.15 44.10 -11.04
CA GLU A 341 -6.59 42.85 -11.68
C GLU A 341 -7.73 43.14 -12.68
N THR A 342 -8.74 43.91 -12.27
CA THR A 342 -9.84 44.32 -13.17
C THR A 342 -9.35 45.24 -14.25
N LEU A 343 -8.43 46.16 -13.94
CA LEU A 343 -7.83 47.08 -14.93
C LEU A 343 -7.09 46.29 -16.03
N ASP A 344 -6.23 45.36 -15.66
CA ASP A 344 -5.52 44.49 -16.59
C ASP A 344 -6.49 43.64 -17.43
N ALA A 345 -7.57 43.14 -16.81
CA ALA A 345 -8.59 42.34 -17.50
C ALA A 345 -9.38 43.18 -18.57
N CYS A 346 -9.43 44.49 -18.42
CA CYS A 346 -10.06 45.37 -19.41
C CYS A 346 -9.16 45.66 -20.62
N LEU A 347 -7.85 45.42 -20.52
CA LEU A 347 -6.84 45.81 -21.49
C LEU A 347 -6.33 44.65 -22.31
N GLU A 348 -5.96 44.88 -23.56
CA GLU A 348 -5.33 43.89 -24.42
C GLU A 348 -3.81 43.95 -24.36
N GLY A 349 -3.16 42.87 -23.93
CA GLY A 349 -1.71 42.70 -23.98
C GLY A 349 -0.95 43.81 -23.27
N SER A 350 -0.14 44.59 -24.00
CA SER A 350 0.62 45.69 -23.43
C SER A 350 -0.08 47.05 -23.50
N THR A 351 -1.31 47.09 -24.01
CA THR A 351 -2.09 48.31 -24.09
C THR A 351 -2.34 48.87 -22.70
N GLY A 352 -1.96 50.09 -22.44
CA GLY A 352 -2.16 50.76 -21.17
C GLY A 352 -1.37 50.14 -19.98
N SER A 353 -0.32 49.32 -20.22
CA SER A 353 0.50 48.69 -19.17
C SER A 353 1.01 49.72 -18.16
N TYR A 354 1.35 50.91 -18.59
CA TYR A 354 1.76 52.02 -17.72
C TYR A 354 0.67 52.40 -16.68
N LEU A 355 -0.62 52.30 -17.05
CA LEU A 355 -1.73 52.53 -16.12
C LEU A 355 -1.85 51.42 -15.10
N VAL A 356 -1.63 50.15 -15.51
CA VAL A 356 -1.63 49.01 -14.62
C VAL A 356 -0.47 49.12 -13.63
N ASP A 357 0.73 49.47 -14.10
CA ASP A 357 1.91 49.71 -13.26
C ASP A 357 1.68 50.86 -12.26
N GLU A 358 1.09 51.97 -12.70
CA GLU A 358 0.74 53.11 -11.86
C GLU A 358 -0.25 52.70 -10.76
N VAL A 359 -1.35 52.05 -11.14
CA VAL A 359 -2.37 51.57 -10.19
C VAL A 359 -1.80 50.54 -9.22
N THR A 360 -0.97 49.61 -9.72
CA THR A 360 -0.30 48.62 -8.87
C THR A 360 0.62 49.28 -7.85
N THR A 361 1.41 50.24 -8.27
CA THR A 361 2.32 50.98 -7.42
C THR A 361 1.56 51.70 -6.30
N LEU A 362 0.50 52.44 -6.67
CA LEU A 362 -0.34 53.14 -5.70
C LEU A 362 -1.08 52.19 -4.78
N PHE A 363 -1.55 51.05 -5.28
CA PHE A 363 -2.15 49.98 -4.46
C PHE A 363 -1.18 49.50 -3.38
N VAL A 364 0.07 49.17 -3.76
CA VAL A 364 1.08 48.72 -2.82
C VAL A 364 1.39 49.81 -1.77
N ILE A 365 1.61 51.04 -2.20
CA ILE A 365 1.90 52.16 -1.28
C ILE A 365 0.76 52.36 -0.30
N THR A 366 -0.49 52.41 -0.77
CA THR A 366 -1.65 52.61 0.11
C THR A 366 -1.87 51.47 1.05
N ARG A 367 -1.66 50.22 0.65
CA ARG A 367 -1.76 49.04 1.51
C ARG A 367 -0.68 49.00 2.58
N VAL A 368 0.55 49.31 2.20
CA VAL A 368 1.67 49.39 3.15
C VAL A 368 1.40 50.45 4.19
N ARG A 369 0.97 51.65 3.77
CA ARG A 369 0.66 52.76 4.70
C ARG A 369 -0.55 52.44 5.59
N LEU A 370 -1.59 51.82 5.05
CA LEU A 370 -2.73 51.34 5.86
C LEU A 370 -2.28 50.36 6.94
N GLY A 371 -1.32 49.51 6.64
CA GLY A 371 -0.76 48.54 7.61
C GLY A 371 0.04 49.22 8.74
N TYR A 372 0.74 50.30 8.46
CA TYR A 372 1.55 51.04 9.45
C TYR A 372 0.79 52.13 10.17
N GLU A 373 -0.06 52.90 9.46
CA GLU A 373 -0.73 54.10 9.96
C GLU A 373 -2.15 53.79 10.49
N GLY A 374 -2.71 52.60 10.15
CA GLY A 374 -4.04 52.16 10.56
C GLY A 374 -5.19 52.96 9.95
N SER A 375 -4.93 53.85 8.96
CA SER A 375 -5.90 54.65 8.28
C SER A 375 -5.72 54.61 6.76
N ASP A 376 -6.83 54.63 6.03
CA ASP A 376 -6.79 54.70 4.57
C ASP A 376 -6.33 56.10 4.14
N VAL A 377 -5.27 56.14 3.38
CA VAL A 377 -4.65 57.37 2.87
C VAL A 377 -5.10 57.77 1.50
N LEU A 378 -5.81 56.85 0.80
CA LEU A 378 -6.34 57.10 -0.55
C LEU A 378 -7.65 57.88 -0.50
N ILE A 379 -7.71 58.96 -1.24
CA ILE A 379 -8.95 59.71 -1.49
C ILE A 379 -9.23 59.60 -2.99
N PRO A 380 -10.30 58.90 -3.41
CA PRO A 380 -10.69 58.84 -4.81
C PRO A 380 -10.99 60.27 -5.37
N ALA A 381 -10.49 60.57 -6.57
CA ALA A 381 -10.64 61.87 -7.19
C ALA A 381 -12.11 62.33 -7.26
N GLU A 382 -13.02 61.43 -7.60
CA GLU A 382 -14.45 61.70 -7.64
C GLU A 382 -15.00 62.18 -6.31
N ARG A 383 -14.68 61.48 -5.22
CA ARG A 383 -15.10 61.84 -3.86
C ARG A 383 -14.50 63.17 -3.42
N TRP A 384 -13.24 63.41 -3.74
CA TRP A 384 -12.55 64.62 -3.38
C TRP A 384 -13.19 65.85 -4.04
N LEU A 385 -13.42 65.77 -5.36
CA LEU A 385 -14.07 66.87 -6.11
C LEU A 385 -15.52 67.09 -5.67
N SER A 386 -16.29 66.05 -5.43
CA SER A 386 -17.69 66.14 -4.99
C SER A 386 -17.83 66.79 -3.58
N THR A 387 -16.82 66.67 -2.74
CA THR A 387 -16.78 67.32 -1.41
C THR A 387 -16.22 68.77 -1.42
N GLY A 388 -16.08 69.34 -2.62
CA GLY A 388 -15.59 70.71 -2.81
C GLY A 388 -14.07 70.82 -2.84
N ALA A 389 -13.39 69.74 -3.15
CA ALA A 389 -11.95 69.66 -3.35
C ALA A 389 -11.17 70.32 -2.17
N LYS A 390 -11.56 70.05 -0.94
CA LYS A 390 -10.91 70.60 0.26
C LYS A 390 -9.47 70.16 0.36
N GLU A 391 -8.66 70.95 1.02
CA GLU A 391 -7.26 70.61 1.27
C GLU A 391 -7.13 69.25 1.96
N PRO A 392 -6.39 68.28 1.39
CA PRO A 392 -6.27 66.97 1.95
C PRO A 392 -5.44 67.02 3.25
N LYS A 393 -5.63 66.02 4.13
CA LYS A 393 -4.75 65.81 5.29
C LYS A 393 -3.33 65.56 4.75
N GLU A 394 -2.36 65.98 5.57
CA GLU A 394 -0.96 65.70 5.30
C GLU A 394 -0.73 64.18 5.03
N GLY A 395 -0.07 63.85 3.96
CA GLY A 395 0.18 62.49 3.55
C GLY A 395 -0.96 61.76 2.82
N ALA A 396 -2.12 62.39 2.61
CA ALA A 396 -3.18 61.78 1.80
C ALA A 396 -2.80 61.79 0.33
N ILE A 397 -3.18 60.72 -0.37
CA ILE A 397 -2.98 60.51 -1.82
C ILE A 397 -4.33 60.72 -2.51
N ILE A 398 -4.43 61.74 -3.34
CA ILE A 398 -5.60 61.93 -4.21
C ILE A 398 -5.28 61.33 -5.58
N TYR A 399 -6.08 60.36 -5.99
CA TYR A 399 -5.85 59.67 -7.26
C TYR A 399 -7.16 59.21 -7.90
N GLY A 400 -7.14 59.15 -9.26
CA GLY A 400 -8.18 58.55 -10.04
C GLY A 400 -8.80 59.48 -11.05
N VAL A 401 -10.00 59.16 -11.48
CA VAL A 401 -10.77 59.90 -12.47
C VAL A 401 -12.11 60.33 -11.90
N ALA A 402 -12.59 61.47 -12.37
CA ALA A 402 -13.88 62.03 -11.97
C ALA A 402 -14.64 62.59 -13.18
N ALA A 403 -15.96 62.70 -13.03
CA ALA A 403 -16.84 63.25 -14.07
C ALA A 403 -16.63 62.58 -15.44
N VAL A 404 -16.60 61.24 -15.45
CA VAL A 404 -16.39 60.44 -16.65
C VAL A 404 -17.65 60.47 -17.52
N ALA A 405 -17.54 60.99 -18.73
CA ALA A 405 -18.59 60.94 -19.75
C ALA A 405 -18.13 60.05 -20.90
N ILE A 406 -18.85 58.95 -21.13
CA ILE A 406 -18.57 57.97 -22.16
C ILE A 406 -19.59 58.12 -23.28
N THR A 407 -19.14 58.37 -24.51
CA THR A 407 -20.00 58.52 -25.68
C THR A 407 -19.62 57.46 -26.73
N PRO A 408 -20.54 56.59 -27.15
CA PRO A 408 -20.25 55.65 -28.21
C PRO A 408 -20.05 56.34 -29.54
N ILE A 409 -18.99 55.98 -30.29
CA ILE A 409 -18.72 56.49 -31.65
C ILE A 409 -19.23 55.50 -32.69
N SER A 410 -18.84 54.23 -32.52
CA SER A 410 -19.26 53.13 -33.39
C SER A 410 -19.30 51.82 -32.64
N ARG A 411 -20.14 50.91 -33.09
CA ARG A 411 -20.23 49.57 -32.54
C ARG A 411 -20.67 48.57 -33.60
N ASP A 412 -19.97 47.49 -33.73
CA ASP A 412 -20.37 46.31 -34.49
C ASP A 412 -20.22 45.02 -33.64
N GLU A 413 -20.25 43.82 -34.24
CA GLU A 413 -20.21 42.57 -33.52
C GLU A 413 -18.84 42.26 -32.89
N GLU A 414 -17.75 42.76 -33.47
CA GLU A 414 -16.36 42.45 -33.08
C GLU A 414 -15.58 43.68 -32.61
N THR A 415 -16.01 44.88 -32.96
CA THR A 415 -15.32 46.13 -32.62
C THR A 415 -16.26 47.16 -32.04
N ALA A 416 -15.76 47.98 -31.11
CA ALA A 416 -16.48 49.10 -30.55
C ALA A 416 -15.53 50.28 -30.30
N GLN A 417 -16.03 51.52 -30.48
CA GLN A 417 -15.25 52.71 -30.23
C GLN A 417 -16.04 53.69 -29.37
N PHE A 418 -15.35 54.20 -28.36
CA PHE A 418 -15.92 55.20 -27.44
C PHE A 418 -15.02 56.41 -27.35
N GLN A 419 -15.64 57.56 -27.18
CA GLN A 419 -14.96 58.75 -26.75
C GLN A 419 -15.26 59.00 -25.29
N SER A 420 -14.21 59.18 -24.51
CA SER A 420 -14.33 59.43 -23.08
C SER A 420 -13.74 60.78 -22.74
N SER A 421 -14.46 61.56 -21.95
CA SER A 421 -13.95 62.84 -21.40
C SER A 421 -14.08 62.81 -19.89
N TYR A 422 -13.00 63.14 -19.19
CA TYR A 422 -12.95 63.05 -17.74
C TYR A 422 -11.90 63.98 -17.13
N LEU A 423 -11.95 64.18 -15.84
CA LEU A 423 -10.89 64.79 -15.04
C LEU A 423 -10.00 63.71 -14.44
N GLN A 424 -8.69 63.81 -14.68
CA GLN A 424 -7.69 62.98 -14.04
C GLN A 424 -7.01 63.75 -12.92
N VAL A 425 -6.90 63.12 -11.75
CA VAL A 425 -6.13 63.68 -10.64
C VAL A 425 -5.04 62.68 -10.28
N VAL A 426 -3.79 63.11 -10.28
CA VAL A 426 -2.61 62.33 -9.94
C VAL A 426 -1.74 63.06 -8.92
N PRO A 427 -1.02 62.36 -8.03
CA PRO A 427 -0.05 63.01 -7.15
C PRO A 427 1.05 63.70 -7.96
N SER A 428 1.48 64.89 -7.53
CA SER A 428 2.64 65.57 -8.13
C SER A 428 3.90 64.76 -7.81
N SER A 429 4.77 64.49 -8.82
CA SER A 429 6.07 63.87 -8.60
C SER A 429 6.98 64.86 -7.87
N GLY A 430 7.73 64.36 -6.84
CA GLY A 430 8.54 65.19 -5.94
C GLY A 430 9.64 66.07 -6.62
N GLU A 431 9.94 65.86 -7.91
CA GLU A 431 10.91 66.62 -8.67
C GLU A 431 10.37 67.99 -9.17
N GLU A 432 9.02 68.18 -9.17
CA GLU A 432 8.37 69.43 -9.62
C GLU A 432 7.78 70.24 -8.43
N GLN A 433 8.11 69.93 -7.21
CA GLN A 433 7.60 70.72 -6.04
C GLN A 433 8.44 71.97 -5.83
N ASP A 434 8.11 73.02 -6.59
CA ASP A 434 8.42 74.37 -6.18
C ASP A 434 7.62 74.72 -4.89
N VAL A 435 8.25 75.43 -3.96
CA VAL A 435 7.63 75.92 -2.73
C VAL A 435 6.36 76.68 -3.06
N GLY A 436 5.19 76.01 -2.87
CA GLY A 436 3.88 76.57 -3.18
C GLY A 436 3.07 75.88 -4.27
N SER A 437 3.59 74.82 -4.89
CA SER A 437 2.86 73.94 -5.82
C SER A 437 1.88 73.02 -5.11
N GLU A 438 0.70 72.81 -5.72
CA GLU A 438 -0.27 71.84 -5.16
C GLU A 438 0.29 70.40 -5.19
N PRO A 439 0.01 69.57 -4.16
CA PRO A 439 0.54 68.20 -4.08
C PRO A 439 -0.08 67.24 -5.10
N TYR A 440 -0.93 67.73 -5.96
CA TYR A 440 -1.62 66.96 -7.02
C TYR A 440 -1.75 67.78 -8.28
N LYS A 441 -1.86 67.10 -9.41
CA LYS A 441 -2.03 67.66 -10.74
C LYS A 441 -3.42 67.27 -11.26
N ILE A 442 -4.20 68.23 -11.73
CA ILE A 442 -5.51 68.01 -12.34
C ILE A 442 -5.41 68.25 -13.81
N SER A 443 -5.86 67.27 -14.59
CA SER A 443 -5.90 67.45 -16.08
C SER A 443 -7.26 67.05 -16.60
N ARG A 444 -7.75 67.81 -17.56
CA ARG A 444 -8.90 67.42 -18.36
C ARG A 444 -8.42 66.59 -19.52
N ILE A 445 -8.92 65.32 -19.58
CA ILE A 445 -8.53 64.36 -20.61
C ILE A 445 -9.73 64.10 -21.52
N ASN A 446 -9.43 64.01 -22.80
CA ASN A 446 -10.36 63.55 -23.84
C ASN A 446 -9.61 62.47 -24.63
N GLU A 447 -10.14 61.28 -24.68
CA GLU A 447 -9.48 60.15 -25.31
C GLU A 447 -10.48 59.28 -26.07
N LYS A 448 -9.98 58.56 -27.07
CA LYS A 448 -10.70 57.58 -27.83
C LYS A 448 -10.24 56.18 -27.41
N LEU A 449 -11.19 55.32 -27.03
CA LEU A 449 -10.97 53.95 -26.71
C LEU A 449 -11.48 53.06 -27.83
N SER A 450 -10.66 52.20 -28.35
CA SER A 450 -11.07 51.15 -29.29
C SER A 450 -11.04 49.81 -28.60
N LEU A 451 -12.11 49.02 -28.74
CA LEU A 451 -12.28 47.71 -28.15
C LEU A 451 -12.44 46.69 -29.24
N GLU A 452 -11.89 45.50 -28.99
CA GLU A 452 -12.03 44.33 -29.83
C GLU A 452 -12.58 43.16 -29.00
N LYS A 453 -13.45 42.38 -29.64
CA LYS A 453 -14.04 41.20 -29.00
C LYS A 453 -13.19 39.96 -29.24
N LYS A 454 -12.65 39.38 -28.19
CA LYS A 454 -11.90 38.13 -28.23
C LYS A 454 -12.67 37.00 -27.54
N SER A 455 -13.17 36.08 -28.35
CA SER A 455 -14.02 35.00 -27.86
C SER A 455 -15.29 35.47 -27.13
N ARG A 456 -15.28 35.55 -25.82
CA ARG A 456 -16.45 35.94 -24.99
C ARG A 456 -16.28 37.28 -24.29
N ARG A 457 -15.20 38.01 -24.54
CA ARG A 457 -14.86 39.22 -23.79
C ARG A 457 -14.48 40.35 -24.75
N TRP A 458 -14.74 41.54 -24.28
CA TRP A 458 -14.26 42.76 -24.91
C TRP A 458 -13.00 43.22 -24.19
N GLU A 459 -11.99 43.67 -24.96
CA GLU A 459 -10.74 44.23 -24.43
C GLU A 459 -10.42 45.53 -25.13
N ILE A 460 -9.90 46.51 -24.38
CA ILE A 460 -9.45 47.79 -24.94
C ILE A 460 -8.09 47.52 -25.61
N ASN A 461 -8.06 47.59 -26.92
CA ASN A 461 -6.86 47.33 -27.71
C ASN A 461 -6.08 48.61 -28.04
N THR A 462 -6.73 49.79 -27.95
CA THR A 462 -6.06 51.06 -28.22
C THR A 462 -6.67 52.18 -27.38
N ILE A 463 -5.80 52.99 -26.76
CA ILE A 463 -6.13 54.23 -26.07
C ILE A 463 -5.44 55.36 -26.81
N THR A 464 -6.19 56.22 -27.45
CA THR A 464 -5.66 57.35 -28.21
C THR A 464 -6.04 58.68 -27.54
N PRO A 465 -5.08 59.38 -26.94
CA PRO A 465 -5.37 60.71 -26.40
C PRO A 465 -5.72 61.68 -27.53
N ILE A 466 -6.83 62.40 -27.38
CA ILE A 466 -7.27 63.47 -28.30
C ILE A 466 -6.80 64.81 -27.78
N GLU A 467 -7.03 65.02 -26.45
CA GLU A 467 -6.67 66.28 -25.79
C GLU A 467 -6.32 66.03 -24.35
N SER A 468 -5.28 66.66 -23.86
CA SER A 468 -4.91 66.69 -22.46
C SER A 468 -4.47 68.09 -22.07
N SER A 469 -5.22 68.71 -21.17
CA SER A 469 -4.91 70.07 -20.71
C SER A 469 -4.93 70.13 -19.18
N PRO A 470 -3.86 70.64 -18.54
CA PRO A 470 -3.88 70.92 -17.14
C PRO A 470 -4.90 72.03 -16.83
N ILE A 471 -5.64 71.83 -15.72
CA ILE A 471 -6.64 72.81 -15.28
C ILE A 471 -6.47 73.14 -13.82
N SER A 472 -6.93 74.32 -13.41
CA SER A 472 -6.93 74.68 -12.00
C SER A 472 -8.01 73.94 -11.21
N ARG A 473 -7.84 73.89 -9.89
CA ARG A 473 -8.80 73.27 -8.96
C ARG A 473 -10.19 73.92 -9.08
N GLN A 474 -10.28 75.27 -9.29
CA GLN A 474 -11.56 75.92 -9.44
C GLN A 474 -12.26 75.55 -10.75
N GLU A 475 -11.53 75.47 -11.84
CA GLU A 475 -12.07 74.99 -13.11
C GLU A 475 -12.57 73.56 -13.05
N ALA A 476 -11.87 72.66 -12.28
CA ALA A 476 -12.31 71.33 -12.08
C ALA A 476 -13.64 71.23 -11.28
N LEU A 477 -13.81 72.08 -10.25
CA LEU A 477 -15.07 72.17 -9.52
C LEU A 477 -16.22 72.69 -10.39
N ASP A 478 -15.96 73.70 -11.19
CA ASP A 478 -16.95 74.20 -12.12
C ASP A 478 -17.34 73.19 -13.20
N TYR A 479 -16.39 72.36 -13.63
CA TYR A 479 -16.64 71.30 -14.60
C TYR A 479 -17.53 70.19 -13.97
N VAL A 480 -17.24 69.72 -12.74
CA VAL A 480 -18.05 68.73 -12.06
C VAL A 480 -19.47 69.27 -11.79
N SER A 481 -19.59 70.55 -11.37
CA SER A 481 -20.91 71.16 -11.11
C SER A 481 -21.82 71.26 -12.34
N ARG A 482 -21.24 71.38 -13.55
CA ARG A 482 -22.00 71.41 -14.80
C ARG A 482 -22.44 70.03 -15.29
N GLN A 483 -21.77 68.97 -14.84
CA GLN A 483 -22.11 67.60 -15.21
C GLN A 483 -23.01 66.89 -14.19
N SER A 484 -23.14 67.46 -13.00
CA SER A 484 -24.10 66.89 -11.97
C SER A 484 -25.49 67.37 -12.39
N PRO A 485 -26.49 66.47 -12.59
CA PRO A 485 -27.84 66.80 -13.02
C PRO A 485 -28.61 67.65 -12.01
#